data_a33f3b4ac3095f44ceb96560ee9e5a64
#
_entry.id   a33f3b4ac3095f44ceb96560ee9e5a64
#
_cell.length_a   1.000
_cell.length_b   1.000
_cell.length_c   1.000
_cell.angle_alpha   90.00
_cell.angle_beta   90.00
_cell.angle_gamma   90.00
#
_symmetry.space_group_name_H-M   'P 1'
#
loop_
_entity.id
_entity.type
_entity.pdbx_description
1 polymer ?
#
loop_
_entity_poly.entity_id
_entity_poly.type
_entity_poly.pdbx_seq_one_letter_code
_entity_poly.pdbx_strand_id
1 'polypeptide(L)'
;PEVSVMSVGQSIEILKGMGLPVDVIARFGLEGMKGSHIIGHTRMATESAVTTEGSHPFSTGMDLCLAHNGSLSNHNRLREELKREGVKFNTLNDSEVAAGYLAWRLKEGDTLKEALESSLDVLDGFYTFVVGTKNGFAVIRDPIACKPAVMAETDDYVAFASEYHALDDLPGSANAK
;
A
#
# COMPACT_ATOMS: atom_id res chain seq x y z
N PRO A 1 -17.75 -13.84 9.29
CA PRO A 1 -16.54 -13.09 8.97
C PRO A 1 -16.26 -13.32 7.49
N GLU A 2 -16.43 -12.26 6.68
CA GLU A 2 -16.09 -12.31 5.27
C GLU A 2 -14.57 -12.27 5.14
N VAL A 3 -14.05 -13.28 4.47
CA VAL A 3 -12.65 -13.35 4.08
C VAL A 3 -12.60 -13.03 2.61
N SER A 4 -11.98 -11.93 2.25
CA SER A 4 -11.74 -11.60 0.85
C SER A 4 -10.28 -11.93 0.55
N VAL A 5 -10.05 -12.97 -0.24
CA VAL A 5 -8.76 -13.23 -0.88
C VAL A 5 -8.80 -12.60 -2.24
N MET A 6 -7.93 -11.63 -2.48
CA MET A 6 -7.77 -11.03 -3.80
C MET A 6 -6.39 -11.40 -4.32
N SER A 7 -6.34 -12.34 -5.25
CA SER A 7 -5.15 -12.50 -6.09
C SER A 7 -5.14 -11.40 -7.14
N VAL A 8 -4.05 -10.66 -7.21
CA VAL A 8 -3.91 -9.53 -8.13
C VAL A 8 -2.75 -9.79 -9.06
N GLY A 9 -3.03 -10.36 -10.23
CA GLY A 9 -2.01 -10.75 -11.19
C GLY A 9 -1.48 -12.16 -10.96
N GLN A 10 -0.22 -12.39 -11.28
CA GLN A 10 0.43 -13.71 -11.24
C GLN A 10 1.36 -13.89 -10.05
N SER A 11 1.71 -12.82 -9.34
CA SER A 11 2.80 -12.81 -8.36
C SER A 11 2.43 -12.20 -7.01
N ILE A 12 1.38 -11.38 -6.93
CA ILE A 12 0.95 -10.73 -5.69
C ILE A 12 -0.34 -11.40 -5.19
N GLU A 13 -0.31 -11.80 -3.91
CA GLU A 13 -1.51 -12.20 -3.18
C GLU A 13 -1.88 -11.09 -2.19
N ILE A 14 -3.16 -10.70 -2.18
CA ILE A 14 -3.70 -9.72 -1.24
C ILE A 14 -4.68 -10.42 -0.32
N LEU A 15 -4.37 -10.41 0.96
CA LEU A 15 -5.17 -11.01 2.03
C LEU A 15 -5.69 -9.90 2.94
N LYS A 16 -7.00 -9.83 3.08
CA LYS A 16 -7.66 -8.81 3.91
C LYS A 16 -8.57 -9.47 4.93
N GLY A 17 -8.63 -8.93 6.13
CA GLY A 17 -9.53 -9.41 7.16
C GLY A 17 -9.69 -8.41 8.29
N MET A 18 -10.84 -8.44 8.94
CA MET A 18 -11.07 -7.73 10.19
C MET A 18 -10.57 -8.57 11.36
N GLY A 19 -10.06 -7.92 12.40
CA GLY A 19 -9.56 -8.52 13.62
C GLY A 19 -8.15 -8.09 13.98
N LEU A 20 -7.59 -8.70 15.00
CA LEU A 20 -6.19 -8.47 15.36
C LEU A 20 -5.26 -9.08 14.32
N PRO A 21 -4.06 -8.50 14.11
CA PRO A 21 -3.09 -9.05 13.16
C PRO A 21 -2.80 -10.54 13.36
N VAL A 22 -2.65 -10.98 14.61
CA VAL A 22 -2.40 -12.39 14.94
C VAL A 22 -3.52 -13.33 14.47
N ASP A 23 -4.78 -12.90 14.55
CA ASP A 23 -5.92 -13.68 14.11
C ASP A 23 -5.98 -13.76 12.58
N VAL A 24 -5.61 -12.67 11.91
CA VAL A 24 -5.54 -12.60 10.44
C VAL A 24 -4.40 -13.49 9.93
N ILE A 25 -3.23 -13.42 10.55
CA ILE A 25 -2.07 -14.28 10.24
C ILE A 25 -2.45 -15.76 10.36
N ALA A 26 -3.05 -16.15 11.47
CA ALA A 26 -3.46 -17.54 11.70
C ALA A 26 -4.55 -18.00 10.72
N ARG A 27 -5.53 -17.13 10.43
CA ARG A 27 -6.64 -17.40 9.52
C ARG A 27 -6.18 -17.72 8.10
N PHE A 28 -5.18 -17.00 7.62
CA PHE A 28 -4.67 -17.18 6.27
C PHE A 28 -3.43 -18.09 6.19
N GLY A 29 -2.92 -18.55 7.33
CA GLY A 29 -1.73 -19.40 7.36
C GLY A 29 -0.47 -18.69 6.84
N LEU A 30 -0.32 -17.39 7.12
CA LEU A 30 0.78 -16.58 6.60
C LEU A 30 2.16 -17.13 7.03
N GLU A 31 2.26 -17.80 8.17
CA GLU A 31 3.50 -18.42 8.64
C GLU A 31 4.10 -19.44 7.64
N GLY A 32 3.24 -20.06 6.82
CA GLY A 32 3.68 -21.01 5.78
C GLY A 32 3.99 -20.38 4.43
N MET A 33 3.68 -19.09 4.24
CA MET A 33 3.87 -18.41 2.96
C MET A 33 5.34 -18.02 2.76
N LYS A 34 5.75 -18.01 1.51
CA LYS A 34 7.11 -17.62 1.10
C LYS A 34 7.01 -16.53 0.02
N GLY A 35 7.89 -15.55 0.11
CA GLY A 35 7.96 -14.46 -0.85
C GLY A 35 9.26 -13.68 -0.70
N SER A 36 9.57 -12.84 -1.67
CA SER A 36 10.72 -11.95 -1.62
C SER A 36 10.45 -10.69 -0.78
N HIS A 37 9.19 -10.31 -0.63
CA HIS A 37 8.78 -9.15 0.16
C HIS A 37 7.33 -9.30 0.62
N ILE A 38 6.97 -8.56 1.68
CA ILE A 38 5.62 -8.49 2.25
C ILE A 38 5.29 -7.05 2.58
N ILE A 39 4.04 -6.66 2.35
CA ILE A 39 3.50 -5.37 2.78
C ILE A 39 2.31 -5.63 3.71
N GLY A 40 2.35 -5.07 4.90
CA GLY A 40 1.27 -5.15 5.88
C GLY A 40 0.73 -3.77 6.24
N HIS A 41 -0.56 -3.71 6.60
CA HIS A 41 -1.19 -2.50 7.08
C HIS A 41 -2.26 -2.81 8.12
N THR A 42 -2.21 -2.11 9.25
CA THR A 42 -3.25 -2.12 10.28
C THR A 42 -4.05 -0.82 10.18
N ARG A 43 -5.25 -0.89 9.61
CA ARG A 43 -6.08 0.29 9.42
C ARG A 43 -6.80 0.68 10.70
N MET A 44 -6.73 1.97 11.04
CA MET A 44 -7.66 2.62 11.93
C MET A 44 -8.60 3.49 11.08
N ALA A 45 -9.90 3.18 11.08
CA ALA A 45 -10.88 4.00 10.37
C ALA A 45 -11.31 5.16 11.26
N THR A 46 -11.19 6.39 10.76
CA THR A 46 -11.60 7.60 11.46
C THR A 46 -12.94 8.14 10.94
N GLU A 47 -13.23 7.97 9.66
CA GLU A 47 -14.38 8.60 8.98
C GLU A 47 -15.26 7.62 8.19
N SER A 48 -14.89 6.34 8.11
CA SER A 48 -15.63 5.34 7.35
C SER A 48 -15.77 4.02 8.10
N ALA A 49 -16.74 3.21 7.69
CA ALA A 49 -16.95 1.89 8.27
C ALA A 49 -15.69 1.01 8.12
N VAL A 50 -15.41 0.20 9.14
CA VAL A 50 -14.39 -0.84 9.07
C VAL A 50 -14.98 -2.02 8.30
N THR A 51 -14.53 -2.15 7.05
CA THR A 51 -14.94 -3.25 6.16
C THR A 51 -13.71 -3.90 5.55
N THR A 52 -13.86 -5.14 5.12
CA THR A 52 -12.76 -5.86 4.44
C THR A 52 -12.38 -5.16 3.13
N GLU A 53 -13.36 -4.71 2.34
CA GLU A 53 -13.13 -4.02 1.07
C GLU A 53 -12.40 -2.69 1.28
N GLY A 54 -12.78 -1.94 2.31
CA GLY A 54 -12.16 -0.67 2.67
C GLY A 54 -10.79 -0.80 3.35
N SER A 55 -10.27 -2.02 3.57
CA SER A 55 -8.97 -2.24 4.19
C SER A 55 -7.84 -2.16 3.16
N HIS A 56 -6.64 -1.82 3.64
CA HIS A 56 -5.41 -1.86 2.84
C HIS A 56 -4.87 -3.30 2.69
N PRO A 57 -4.02 -3.54 1.70
CA PRO A 57 -3.66 -2.66 0.59
C PRO A 57 -4.76 -2.57 -0.47
N PHE A 58 -4.71 -1.52 -1.28
CA PHE A 58 -5.57 -1.36 -2.46
C PHE A 58 -4.84 -1.77 -3.73
N SER A 59 -5.59 -2.28 -4.71
CA SER A 59 -5.09 -2.59 -6.03
C SER A 59 -6.17 -2.28 -7.07
N THR A 60 -5.75 -1.69 -8.17
CA THR A 60 -6.60 -1.43 -9.34
C THR A 60 -5.96 -1.95 -10.63
N GLY A 61 -4.81 -2.61 -10.51
CA GLY A 61 -4.05 -3.18 -11.62
C GLY A 61 -3.34 -4.48 -11.24
N MET A 62 -2.80 -5.17 -12.23
CA MET A 62 -2.09 -6.43 -12.02
C MET A 62 -0.74 -6.20 -11.36
N ASP A 63 -0.42 -7.08 -10.41
CA ASP A 63 0.87 -7.10 -9.71
C ASP A 63 1.32 -5.73 -9.14
N LEU A 64 0.34 -4.95 -8.69
CA LEU A 64 0.54 -3.70 -7.95
C LEU A 64 -0.43 -3.62 -6.79
N CYS A 65 0.08 -3.28 -5.61
CA CYS A 65 -0.73 -2.94 -4.45
C CYS A 65 -0.17 -1.72 -3.74
N LEU A 66 -1.03 -0.99 -3.02
CA LEU A 66 -0.69 0.23 -2.31
C LEU A 66 -1.27 0.22 -0.90
N ALA A 67 -0.41 0.44 0.09
CA ALA A 67 -0.79 0.81 1.43
C ALA A 67 -0.55 2.32 1.64
N HIS A 68 -1.49 3.00 2.30
CA HIS A 68 -1.51 4.44 2.48
C HIS A 68 -1.68 4.81 3.96
N ASN A 69 -0.82 5.69 4.42
CA ASN A 69 -0.98 6.40 5.68
C ASN A 69 -1.06 7.89 5.38
N GLY A 70 -2.24 8.49 5.57
CA GLY A 70 -2.48 9.88 5.25
C GLY A 70 -3.89 10.16 4.77
N SER A 71 -4.05 11.23 4.00
CA SER A 71 -5.30 11.63 3.36
C SER A 71 -5.03 12.44 2.10
N LEU A 72 -5.79 12.18 1.04
CA LEU A 72 -5.75 12.92 -0.22
C LEU A 72 -6.96 13.84 -0.32
N SER A 73 -6.72 15.14 -0.41
CA SER A 73 -7.78 16.17 -0.48
C SER A 73 -8.48 16.19 -1.85
N ASN A 74 -7.75 15.90 -2.93
CA ASN A 74 -8.26 15.98 -4.30
C ASN A 74 -8.76 14.64 -4.88
N HIS A 75 -8.87 13.59 -4.06
CA HIS A 75 -9.18 12.23 -4.51
C HIS A 75 -10.50 12.13 -5.30
N ASN A 76 -11.52 12.90 -4.96
CA ASN A 76 -12.79 12.86 -5.68
C ASN A 76 -12.68 13.40 -7.11
N ARG A 77 -11.97 14.51 -7.31
CA ARG A 77 -11.71 15.06 -8.64
C ARG A 77 -10.89 14.09 -9.48
N LEU A 78 -9.81 13.59 -8.92
CA LEU A 78 -8.92 12.65 -9.60
C LEU A 78 -9.63 11.32 -9.95
N ARG A 79 -10.53 10.85 -9.09
CA ARG A 79 -11.39 9.69 -9.35
C ARG A 79 -12.19 9.85 -10.64
N GLU A 80 -12.82 11.01 -10.82
CA GLU A 80 -13.64 11.28 -12.01
C GLU A 80 -12.77 11.43 -13.28
N GLU A 81 -11.58 11.98 -13.16
CA GLU A 81 -10.61 12.03 -14.25
C GLU A 81 -10.16 10.62 -14.66
N LEU A 82 -9.75 9.79 -13.70
CA LEU A 82 -9.29 8.41 -13.96
C LEU A 82 -10.40 7.50 -14.48
N LYS A 83 -11.66 7.71 -14.08
CA LYS A 83 -12.80 6.99 -14.67
C LYS A 83 -12.94 7.23 -16.17
N ARG A 84 -12.65 8.46 -16.64
CA ARG A 84 -12.68 8.77 -18.08
C ARG A 84 -11.55 8.05 -18.84
N GLU A 85 -10.43 7.78 -18.15
CA GLU A 85 -9.33 6.96 -18.66
C GLU A 85 -9.58 5.44 -18.53
N GLY A 86 -10.78 5.05 -18.06
CA GLY A 86 -11.21 3.66 -17.97
C GLY A 86 -10.79 2.93 -16.68
N VAL A 87 -10.28 3.64 -15.68
CA VAL A 87 -9.98 3.05 -14.37
C VAL A 87 -11.29 2.80 -13.61
N LYS A 88 -11.42 1.60 -13.02
CA LYS A 88 -12.59 1.21 -12.23
C LYS A 88 -12.26 1.29 -10.75
N PHE A 89 -13.22 1.78 -9.97
CA PHE A 89 -13.13 1.89 -8.52
C PHE A 89 -14.30 1.15 -7.86
N ASN A 90 -14.01 0.43 -6.80
CA ASN A 90 -14.98 -0.37 -6.05
C ASN A 90 -15.40 0.31 -4.73
N THR A 91 -14.58 1.22 -4.22
CA THR A 91 -14.81 1.92 -2.95
C THR A 91 -14.77 3.44 -3.13
N LEU A 92 -15.13 4.17 -2.09
CA LEU A 92 -14.95 5.61 -2.02
C LEU A 92 -13.61 6.02 -1.38
N ASN A 93 -12.74 5.05 -1.09
CA ASN A 93 -11.48 5.31 -0.42
C ASN A 93 -10.51 6.08 -1.32
N ASP A 94 -9.81 7.05 -0.75
CA ASP A 94 -8.79 7.86 -1.41
C ASP A 94 -7.56 7.04 -1.82
N SER A 95 -7.22 6.02 -1.01
CA SER A 95 -6.10 5.12 -1.29
C SER A 95 -6.31 4.29 -2.55
N GLU A 96 -7.57 3.93 -2.85
CA GLU A 96 -7.90 3.25 -4.12
C GLU A 96 -7.68 4.19 -5.31
N VAL A 97 -7.90 5.49 -5.14
CA VAL A 97 -7.62 6.48 -6.18
C VAL A 97 -6.13 6.61 -6.45
N ALA A 98 -5.31 6.63 -5.39
CA ALA A 98 -3.86 6.63 -5.53
C ALA A 98 -3.36 5.36 -6.25
N ALA A 99 -3.87 4.18 -5.86
CA ALA A 99 -3.55 2.92 -6.53
C ALA A 99 -3.97 2.95 -8.01
N GLY A 100 -5.16 3.51 -8.30
CA GLY A 100 -5.67 3.69 -9.66
C GLY A 100 -4.81 4.60 -10.51
N TYR A 101 -4.34 5.70 -9.93
CA TYR A 101 -3.43 6.61 -10.61
C TYR A 101 -2.12 5.92 -11.01
N LEU A 102 -1.47 5.24 -10.07
CA LEU A 102 -0.23 4.53 -10.35
C LEU A 102 -0.42 3.43 -11.40
N ALA A 103 -1.48 2.62 -11.28
CA ALA A 103 -1.77 1.58 -12.26
C ALA A 103 -2.04 2.15 -13.67
N TRP A 104 -2.72 3.29 -13.76
CA TRP A 104 -2.95 3.98 -15.02
C TRP A 104 -1.63 4.48 -15.63
N ARG A 105 -0.75 5.13 -14.84
CA ARG A 105 0.56 5.60 -15.32
C ARG A 105 1.42 4.45 -15.86
N LEU A 106 1.48 3.33 -15.12
CA LEU A 106 2.21 2.13 -15.57
C LEU A 106 1.64 1.56 -16.88
N LYS A 107 0.30 1.61 -17.05
CA LYS A 107 -0.36 1.20 -18.29
C LYS A 107 -0.01 2.10 -19.48
N GLU A 108 0.15 3.41 -19.23
CA GLU A 108 0.57 4.39 -20.23
C GLU A 108 2.06 4.25 -20.60
N GLY A 109 2.82 3.44 -19.87
CA GLY A 109 4.20 3.11 -20.19
C GLY A 109 5.27 3.67 -19.24
N ASP A 110 4.85 4.37 -18.18
CA ASP A 110 5.78 4.84 -17.17
C ASP A 110 6.44 3.68 -16.43
N THR A 111 7.64 3.86 -15.99
CA THR A 111 8.26 3.06 -14.94
C THR A 111 7.61 3.37 -13.58
N LEU A 112 7.74 2.45 -12.62
CA LEU A 112 7.23 2.72 -11.26
C LEU A 112 7.81 4.00 -10.67
N LYS A 113 9.09 4.28 -10.92
CA LYS A 113 9.76 5.50 -10.45
C LYS A 113 9.10 6.75 -11.04
N GLU A 114 8.91 6.81 -12.35
CA GLU A 114 8.27 7.94 -13.02
C GLU A 114 6.83 8.14 -12.55
N ALA A 115 6.06 7.06 -12.40
CA ALA A 115 4.71 7.12 -11.87
C ALA A 115 4.66 7.67 -10.43
N LEU A 116 5.61 7.27 -9.58
CA LEU A 116 5.72 7.78 -8.21
C LEU A 116 6.16 9.25 -8.18
N GLU A 117 7.16 9.62 -8.96
CA GLU A 117 7.63 11.01 -9.05
C GLU A 117 6.50 11.93 -9.55
N SER A 118 5.79 11.54 -10.60
CA SER A 118 4.65 12.31 -11.11
C SER A 118 3.48 12.40 -10.12
N SER A 119 3.35 11.42 -9.21
CA SER A 119 2.31 11.46 -8.18
C SER A 119 2.49 12.61 -7.20
N LEU A 120 3.71 13.08 -6.96
CA LEU A 120 4.00 14.20 -6.08
C LEU A 120 3.41 15.53 -6.58
N ASP A 121 3.27 15.68 -7.89
CA ASP A 121 2.70 16.89 -8.51
C ASP A 121 1.18 16.81 -8.66
N VAL A 122 0.61 15.60 -8.69
CA VAL A 122 -0.81 15.38 -9.00
C VAL A 122 -1.64 15.12 -7.76
N LEU A 123 -1.10 14.36 -6.79
CA LEU A 123 -1.81 14.04 -5.55
C LEU A 123 -1.65 15.16 -4.55
N ASP A 124 -2.78 15.74 -4.14
CA ASP A 124 -2.82 16.79 -3.13
C ASP A 124 -3.24 16.20 -1.78
N GLY A 125 -2.45 16.50 -0.74
CA GLY A 125 -2.69 15.99 0.60
C GLY A 125 -1.38 15.71 1.36
N PHE A 126 -1.46 14.86 2.35
CA PHE A 126 -0.31 14.38 3.11
C PHE A 126 -0.35 12.86 3.17
N TYR A 127 0.73 12.22 2.82
CA TYR A 127 0.75 10.76 2.67
C TYR A 127 2.13 10.14 2.77
N THR A 128 2.14 8.91 3.22
CA THR A 128 3.21 7.96 2.97
C THR A 128 2.59 6.75 2.29
N PHE A 129 3.06 6.41 1.10
CA PHE A 129 2.67 5.19 0.41
C PHE A 129 3.76 4.14 0.51
N VAL A 130 3.33 2.90 0.70
CA VAL A 130 4.13 1.71 0.44
C VAL A 130 3.48 0.98 -0.73
N VAL A 131 4.22 0.86 -1.82
CA VAL A 131 3.74 0.27 -3.07
C VAL A 131 4.48 -1.03 -3.32
N GLY A 132 3.74 -2.12 -3.43
CA GLY A 132 4.26 -3.44 -3.79
C GLY A 132 4.06 -3.74 -5.25
N THR A 133 5.07 -4.33 -5.87
CA THR A 133 5.02 -4.86 -7.22
C THR A 133 5.64 -6.25 -7.24
N LYS A 134 5.50 -6.99 -8.33
CA LYS A 134 6.16 -8.30 -8.48
C LYS A 134 7.68 -8.29 -8.31
N ASN A 135 8.31 -7.14 -8.50
CA ASN A 135 9.76 -7.01 -8.49
C ASN A 135 10.32 -6.42 -7.18
N GLY A 136 9.46 -6.06 -6.22
CA GLY A 136 9.85 -5.45 -4.97
C GLY A 136 8.84 -4.44 -4.46
N PHE A 137 9.27 -3.56 -3.57
CA PHE A 137 8.43 -2.49 -3.07
C PHE A 137 9.13 -1.13 -3.18
N ALA A 138 8.33 -0.07 -3.14
CA ALA A 138 8.79 1.31 -3.07
C ALA A 138 8.06 2.05 -1.96
N VAL A 139 8.71 3.04 -1.37
CA VAL A 139 8.13 3.96 -0.39
C VAL A 139 8.25 5.37 -0.92
N ILE A 140 7.16 6.13 -0.85
CA ILE A 140 7.15 7.55 -1.18
C ILE A 140 6.41 8.33 -0.11
N ARG A 141 6.90 9.50 0.21
CA ARG A 141 6.28 10.49 1.10
C ARG A 141 6.03 11.79 0.35
N ASP A 142 4.96 12.45 0.71
CA ASP A 142 4.70 13.83 0.27
C ASP A 142 5.80 14.79 0.78
N PRO A 143 5.97 15.97 0.15
CA PRO A 143 7.00 16.93 0.55
C PRO A 143 6.84 17.47 1.97
N ILE A 144 5.61 17.51 2.52
CA ILE A 144 5.33 17.95 3.90
C ILE A 144 5.89 16.96 4.91
N ALA A 145 5.87 15.65 4.54
CA ALA A 145 6.44 14.55 5.31
C ALA A 145 5.90 14.45 6.77
N CYS A 146 4.64 14.80 7.00
CA CYS A 146 4.06 14.75 8.33
C CYS A 146 3.71 13.33 8.80
N LYS A 147 3.54 12.38 7.89
CA LYS A 147 3.38 10.96 8.25
C LYS A 147 4.75 10.31 8.42
N PRO A 148 4.96 9.57 9.53
CA PRO A 148 6.27 8.98 9.80
C PRO A 148 6.63 7.91 8.77
N ALA A 149 7.94 7.78 8.56
CA ALA A 149 8.56 6.78 7.71
C ALA A 149 9.92 6.43 8.31
N VAL A 150 10.08 5.20 8.74
CA VAL A 150 11.31 4.66 9.32
C VAL A 150 11.78 3.51 8.45
N MET A 151 13.07 3.46 8.17
CA MET A 151 13.67 2.41 7.37
C MET A 151 14.83 1.77 8.15
N ALA A 152 14.98 0.47 7.99
CA ALA A 152 16.14 -0.29 8.42
C ALA A 152 16.70 -1.05 7.23
N GLU A 153 17.99 -0.87 6.98
CA GLU A 153 18.71 -1.56 5.92
C GLU A 153 19.87 -2.36 6.52
N THR A 154 19.90 -3.65 6.20
CA THR A 154 20.98 -4.59 6.58
C THR A 154 21.49 -5.27 5.31
N ASP A 155 22.51 -6.12 5.45
CA ASP A 155 23.00 -6.93 4.31
C ASP A 155 21.96 -7.97 3.83
N ASP A 156 21.00 -8.34 4.69
CA ASP A 156 20.03 -9.40 4.43
C ASP A 156 18.65 -8.89 4.01
N TYR A 157 18.26 -7.68 4.44
CA TYR A 157 16.92 -7.13 4.15
C TYR A 157 16.87 -5.61 4.19
N VAL A 158 15.83 -5.07 3.56
CA VAL A 158 15.36 -3.70 3.76
C VAL A 158 13.96 -3.78 4.34
N ALA A 159 13.73 -3.11 5.46
CA ALA A 159 12.43 -3.00 6.10
C ALA A 159 12.00 -1.55 6.22
N PHE A 160 10.69 -1.33 6.13
CA PHE A 160 10.06 -0.03 6.29
C PHE A 160 8.88 -0.14 7.26
N ALA A 161 8.72 0.86 8.12
CA ALA A 161 7.55 0.97 8.99
C ALA A 161 7.15 2.43 9.20
N SER A 162 5.90 2.65 9.64
CA SER A 162 5.45 3.96 10.11
C SER A 162 5.90 4.26 11.54
N GLU A 163 6.35 3.25 12.30
CA GLU A 163 6.82 3.42 13.67
C GLU A 163 8.10 2.62 13.92
N TYR A 164 9.01 3.19 14.69
CA TYR A 164 10.29 2.59 15.02
C TYR A 164 10.14 1.21 15.70
N HIS A 165 9.21 1.10 16.67
CA HIS A 165 8.96 -0.15 17.39
C HIS A 165 8.59 -1.34 16.50
N ALA A 166 8.04 -1.09 15.33
CA ALA A 166 7.73 -2.17 14.39
C ALA A 166 8.99 -2.81 13.77
N LEU A 167 10.14 -2.17 13.89
CA LEU A 167 11.42 -2.64 13.37
C LEU A 167 12.36 -3.18 14.47
N ASP A 168 12.10 -2.87 15.74
CA ASP A 168 13.00 -3.21 16.85
C ASP A 168 13.28 -4.72 16.98
N ASP A 169 12.27 -5.53 16.74
CA ASP A 169 12.36 -7.00 16.89
C ASP A 169 12.95 -7.70 15.65
N LEU A 170 13.28 -6.95 14.60
CA LEU A 170 13.86 -7.55 13.41
C LEU A 170 15.34 -7.94 13.65
N PRO A 171 15.79 -9.10 13.15
CA PRO A 171 17.16 -9.53 13.32
C PRO A 171 18.18 -8.50 12.80
N GLY A 172 19.08 -8.04 13.65
CA GLY A 172 20.13 -7.10 13.25
C GLY A 172 19.70 -5.64 13.16
N SER A 173 18.45 -5.29 13.48
CA SER A 173 17.91 -3.92 13.40
C SER A 173 18.71 -2.90 14.22
N ALA A 174 19.27 -3.30 15.36
CA ALA A 174 20.10 -2.43 16.20
C ALA A 174 21.36 -1.88 15.48
N ASN A 175 21.81 -2.51 14.42
CA ASN A 175 22.96 -2.12 13.59
C ASN A 175 22.54 -1.67 12.17
N ALA A 176 21.25 -1.56 11.90
CA ALA A 176 20.73 -1.13 10.61
C ALA A 176 21.05 0.35 10.37
N LYS A 177 21.16 0.71 9.09
CA LYS A 177 21.31 2.10 8.63
C LYS A 177 19.96 2.79 8.55
#